data_c909febfc14eb6b39f374c659ff8d285
#
_entry.id   c909febfc14eb6b39f374c659ff8d285
#
_cell.length_a   1.000
_cell.length_b   1.000
_cell.length_c   1.000
_cell.angle_alpha   90.00
_cell.angle_beta   90.00
_cell.angle_gamma   90.00
#
_symmetry.space_group_name_H-M   'P 1'
#
loop_
_entity.id
_entity.type
_entity.pdbx_description
1 polymer ?
#
loop_
_entity_poly.entity_id
_entity_poly.type
_entity_poly.pdbx_seq_one_letter_code
_entity_poly.pdbx_strand_id
1 'polypeptide(L)'
;MSRRNPTGRDINGVILLDKSTGKSSNTVLQEVKRLFDANKAGHTGSLDPLASGLLPICLGQATKVAQFLLDGDKQYYVRAKMGQSSTTGDSEGNIVDCGSTSAINKNVIKDSLINFIGDIEQIPPMYSALKRNGTPLYKLARKGIEVDRAARPVKIYDISFIDYADDIMTISVSCSKGTYIRTLVEDIGVNLGSSAYV
;
A
#
# COMPACT_ATOMS: atom_id res chain seq x y z
N MET A 1 -23.09 -4.76 -27.74
CA MET A 1 -21.84 -4.05 -27.38
C MET A 1 -20.70 -4.62 -28.20
N SER A 2 -20.16 -3.86 -29.16
CA SER A 2 -19.05 -4.29 -30.00
C SER A 2 -17.81 -4.49 -29.15
N ARG A 3 -17.28 -5.71 -29.08
CA ARG A 3 -15.95 -5.98 -28.50
C ARG A 3 -14.94 -5.24 -29.37
N ARG A 4 -14.30 -4.19 -28.84
CA ARG A 4 -13.12 -3.62 -29.49
C ARG A 4 -12.11 -4.76 -29.69
N ASN A 5 -11.72 -5.01 -30.92
CA ASN A 5 -10.61 -5.90 -31.20
C ASN A 5 -9.39 -5.37 -30.45
N PRO A 6 -8.71 -6.19 -29.64
CA PRO A 6 -7.51 -5.75 -28.94
C PRO A 6 -6.46 -5.36 -29.99
N THR A 7 -6.03 -4.11 -29.97
CA THR A 7 -4.88 -3.65 -30.75
C THR A 7 -3.60 -4.04 -30.01
N GLY A 8 -2.60 -4.50 -30.73
CA GLY A 8 -1.29 -4.89 -30.20
C GLY A 8 -1.00 -6.39 -30.35
N ARG A 9 0.22 -6.77 -29.98
CA ARG A 9 0.77 -8.12 -30.15
C ARG A 9 0.20 -9.08 -29.10
N ASP A 10 -0.01 -10.33 -29.47
CA ASP A 10 -0.38 -11.40 -28.54
C ASP A 10 0.88 -11.95 -27.83
N ILE A 11 1.33 -11.21 -26.84
CA ILE A 11 2.49 -11.56 -26.01
C ILE A 11 1.99 -12.09 -24.66
N ASN A 12 2.57 -13.23 -24.24
CA ASN A 12 2.19 -13.91 -23.03
C ASN A 12 3.42 -14.04 -22.08
N GLY A 13 3.28 -13.67 -20.84
CA GLY A 13 4.35 -13.81 -19.85
C GLY A 13 4.16 -12.94 -18.61
N VAL A 14 5.08 -13.07 -17.68
CA VAL A 14 5.14 -12.28 -16.45
C VAL A 14 6.48 -11.53 -16.43
N ILE A 15 6.43 -10.25 -16.13
CA ILE A 15 7.59 -9.40 -15.95
C ILE A 15 7.65 -9.05 -14.46
N LEU A 16 8.78 -9.29 -13.81
CA LEU A 16 9.07 -8.82 -12.47
C LEU A 16 9.72 -7.43 -12.59
N LEU A 17 8.93 -6.41 -12.30
CA LEU A 17 9.37 -5.02 -12.41
C LEU A 17 9.70 -4.45 -11.04
N ASP A 18 10.83 -3.79 -10.90
CA ASP A 18 11.12 -2.91 -9.78
C ASP A 18 10.53 -1.52 -10.10
N LYS A 19 9.38 -1.21 -9.48
CA LYS A 19 8.72 0.07 -9.66
C LYS A 19 9.49 1.15 -8.91
N SER A 20 9.94 2.16 -9.62
CA SER A 20 10.51 3.37 -8.99
C SER A 20 9.41 4.23 -8.34
N THR A 21 9.81 5.13 -7.44
CA THR A 21 8.93 6.17 -6.85
C THR A 21 8.42 7.15 -7.91
N GLY A 22 7.38 7.91 -7.57
CA GLY A 22 6.84 9.01 -8.39
C GLY A 22 5.78 8.60 -9.43
N LYS A 23 5.56 7.29 -9.66
CA LYS A 23 4.56 6.80 -10.61
C LYS A 23 3.58 5.84 -9.96
N SER A 24 2.31 5.91 -10.32
CA SER A 24 1.33 4.91 -9.91
C SER A 24 1.59 3.56 -10.60
N SER A 25 1.19 2.46 -9.96
CA SER A 25 1.26 1.11 -10.56
C SER A 25 0.57 1.04 -11.92
N ASN A 26 -0.57 1.72 -12.08
CA ASN A 26 -1.27 1.74 -13.37
C ASN A 26 -0.49 2.54 -14.45
N THR A 27 0.15 3.63 -14.10
CA THR A 27 1.00 4.39 -15.04
C THR A 27 2.11 3.49 -15.58
N VAL A 28 2.83 2.80 -14.69
CA VAL A 28 3.91 1.88 -15.05
C VAL A 28 3.38 0.70 -15.87
N LEU A 29 2.23 0.13 -15.52
CA LEU A 29 1.56 -0.90 -16.30
C LEU A 29 1.32 -0.44 -17.76
N GLN A 30 0.81 0.79 -17.97
CA GLN A 30 0.55 1.32 -19.30
C GLN A 30 1.84 1.58 -20.09
N GLU A 31 2.92 1.97 -19.41
CA GLU A 31 4.24 2.11 -20.04
C GLU A 31 4.78 0.76 -20.52
N VAL A 32 4.72 -0.28 -19.68
CA VAL A 32 5.12 -1.64 -20.04
C VAL A 32 4.26 -2.17 -21.18
N LYS A 33 2.93 -1.98 -21.08
CA LYS A 33 2.01 -2.42 -22.14
C LYS A 33 2.35 -1.80 -23.51
N ARG A 34 2.69 -0.50 -23.53
CA ARG A 34 3.12 0.20 -24.76
C ARG A 34 4.47 -0.28 -25.26
N LEU A 35 5.45 -0.45 -24.37
CA LEU A 35 6.81 -0.89 -24.71
C LEU A 35 6.80 -2.24 -25.43
N PHE A 36 5.94 -3.17 -24.99
CA PHE A 36 5.79 -4.49 -25.58
C PHE A 36 4.75 -4.54 -26.71
N ASP A 37 4.04 -3.42 -26.96
CA ASP A 37 2.85 -3.39 -27.84
C ASP A 37 1.87 -4.54 -27.49
N ALA A 38 1.67 -4.80 -26.19
CA ALA A 38 0.85 -5.91 -25.74
C ALA A 38 -0.65 -5.60 -25.85
N ASN A 39 -1.45 -6.53 -26.38
CA ASN A 39 -2.89 -6.39 -26.48
C ASN A 39 -3.58 -6.35 -25.10
N LYS A 40 -3.02 -7.07 -24.12
CA LYS A 40 -3.56 -7.18 -22.75
C LYS A 40 -2.44 -7.17 -21.72
N ALA A 41 -2.63 -6.41 -20.64
CA ALA A 41 -1.73 -6.39 -19.50
C ALA A 41 -2.50 -6.18 -18.18
N GLY A 42 -1.94 -6.62 -17.06
CA GLY A 42 -2.45 -6.41 -15.72
C GLY A 42 -1.33 -6.53 -14.69
N HIS A 43 -1.44 -5.87 -13.55
CA HIS A 43 -0.51 -6.01 -12.43
C HIS A 43 -1.12 -6.84 -11.29
N THR A 44 -0.28 -7.38 -10.42
CA THR A 44 -0.66 -8.30 -9.34
C THR A 44 -0.61 -7.66 -7.95
N GLY A 45 -0.93 -6.40 -7.86
CA GLY A 45 -0.92 -5.60 -6.64
C GLY A 45 -0.77 -4.15 -7.00
N SER A 46 -0.99 -3.27 -6.05
CA SER A 46 -0.82 -1.83 -6.26
C SER A 46 0.14 -1.29 -5.22
N LEU A 47 1.18 -0.62 -5.69
CA LEU A 47 2.06 0.20 -4.87
C LEU A 47 1.65 1.66 -5.04
N ASP A 48 1.63 2.40 -3.95
CA ASP A 48 1.38 3.84 -3.97
C ASP A 48 2.49 4.57 -4.74
N PRO A 49 2.28 5.80 -5.25
CA PRO A 49 3.29 6.50 -6.05
C PRO A 49 4.61 6.68 -5.32
N LEU A 50 4.57 6.97 -4.01
CA LEU A 50 5.76 7.14 -3.17
C LEU A 50 6.53 5.83 -2.95
N ALA A 51 5.87 4.68 -3.05
CA ALA A 51 6.49 3.38 -2.81
C ALA A 51 7.28 2.89 -4.02
N SER A 52 8.38 2.20 -3.78
CA SER A 52 9.16 1.44 -4.77
C SER A 52 9.09 -0.05 -4.46
N GLY A 53 9.51 -0.88 -5.41
CA GLY A 53 9.66 -2.31 -5.21
C GLY A 53 8.93 -3.18 -6.23
N LEU A 54 8.85 -4.47 -5.92
CA LEU A 54 8.37 -5.51 -6.83
C LEU A 54 6.93 -5.31 -7.27
N LEU A 55 6.72 -5.12 -8.56
CA LEU A 55 5.41 -5.04 -9.22
C LEU A 55 5.36 -6.04 -10.38
N PRO A 56 4.85 -7.26 -10.17
CA PRO A 56 4.71 -8.21 -11.26
C PRO A 56 3.65 -7.73 -12.27
N ILE A 57 4.03 -7.70 -13.55
CA ILE A 57 3.18 -7.33 -14.67
C ILE A 57 2.89 -8.60 -15.50
N CYS A 58 1.62 -8.94 -15.63
CA CYS A 58 1.16 -10.06 -16.45
C CYS A 58 0.74 -9.55 -17.84
N LEU A 59 1.22 -10.18 -18.91
CA LEU A 59 0.87 -9.89 -20.30
C LEU A 59 0.03 -11.02 -20.88
N GLY A 60 -0.94 -10.69 -21.73
CA GLY A 60 -1.77 -11.63 -22.47
C GLY A 60 -2.48 -12.65 -21.58
N GLN A 61 -2.29 -13.95 -21.85
CA GLN A 61 -2.93 -15.03 -21.10
C GLN A 61 -2.47 -15.09 -19.63
N ALA A 62 -1.24 -14.63 -19.31
CA ALA A 62 -0.76 -14.60 -17.94
C ALA A 62 -1.63 -13.70 -17.01
N THR A 63 -2.44 -12.80 -17.57
CA THR A 63 -3.42 -12.05 -16.75
C THR A 63 -4.48 -12.93 -16.08
N LYS A 64 -4.66 -14.18 -16.53
CA LYS A 64 -5.59 -15.12 -15.93
C LYS A 64 -5.07 -15.69 -14.60
N VAL A 65 -3.74 -15.75 -14.43
CA VAL A 65 -3.11 -16.20 -13.19
C VAL A 65 -2.78 -15.07 -12.23
N ALA A 66 -2.99 -13.81 -12.63
CA ALA A 66 -2.71 -12.64 -11.80
C ALA A 66 -3.42 -12.67 -10.43
N GLN A 67 -4.62 -13.25 -10.35
CA GLN A 67 -5.37 -13.37 -9.10
C GLN A 67 -4.61 -14.18 -8.03
N PHE A 68 -3.91 -15.24 -8.41
CA PHE A 68 -3.14 -16.06 -7.46
C PHE A 68 -1.96 -15.29 -6.86
N LEU A 69 -1.33 -14.41 -7.66
CA LEU A 69 -0.25 -13.54 -7.20
C LEU A 69 -0.79 -12.35 -6.37
N LEU A 70 -2.01 -11.89 -6.67
CA LEU A 70 -2.71 -10.90 -5.84
C LEU A 70 -2.97 -11.42 -4.43
N ASP A 71 -3.32 -12.69 -4.33
CA ASP A 71 -3.69 -13.35 -3.07
C ASP A 71 -2.48 -13.76 -2.22
N GLY A 72 -1.27 -13.70 -2.75
CA GLY A 72 -0.05 -13.99 -2.02
C GLY A 72 0.26 -12.97 -0.91
N ASP A 73 0.99 -13.43 0.09
CA ASP A 73 1.51 -12.60 1.17
C ASP A 73 2.49 -11.55 0.67
N LYS A 74 2.67 -10.50 1.46
CA LYS A 74 3.50 -9.36 1.09
C LYS A 74 4.51 -9.06 2.19
N GLN A 75 5.67 -8.56 1.78
CA GLN A 75 6.67 -8.02 2.70
C GLN A 75 6.99 -6.58 2.30
N TYR A 76 7.05 -5.71 3.31
CA TYR A 76 7.32 -4.29 3.15
C TYR A 76 8.48 -3.86 4.04
N TYR A 77 9.35 -3.03 3.50
CA TYR A 77 10.28 -2.21 4.26
C TYR A 77 9.65 -0.83 4.40
N VAL A 78 9.43 -0.40 5.63
CA VAL A 78 8.60 0.77 5.93
C VAL A 78 9.41 1.79 6.72
N ARG A 79 9.36 3.03 6.27
CA ARG A 79 9.86 4.18 7.02
C ARG A 79 8.67 5.05 7.40
N ALA A 80 8.53 5.32 8.70
CA ALA A 80 7.42 6.07 9.26
C ALA A 80 7.93 7.26 10.06
N LYS A 81 7.46 8.47 9.77
CA LYS A 81 7.74 9.67 10.58
C LYS A 81 6.78 9.71 11.75
N MET A 82 7.34 9.78 12.96
CA MET A 82 6.59 9.90 14.22
C MET A 82 6.35 11.37 14.57
N GLY A 83 5.31 11.62 15.39
CA GLY A 83 4.96 12.97 15.87
C GLY A 83 4.16 13.81 14.88
N GLN A 84 3.88 13.29 13.71
CA GLN A 84 3.16 13.96 12.64
C GLN A 84 2.07 13.07 12.07
N SER A 85 0.98 13.66 11.60
CA SER A 85 -0.07 12.98 10.83
C SER A 85 -0.12 13.51 9.40
N SER A 86 -0.70 12.71 8.50
CA SER A 86 -0.94 13.09 7.11
C SER A 86 -2.38 12.80 6.72
N THR A 87 -2.99 13.66 5.92
CA THR A 87 -4.37 13.46 5.43
C THR A 87 -4.53 12.24 4.53
N THR A 88 -3.43 11.70 3.99
CA THR A 88 -3.41 10.50 3.15
C THR A 88 -2.80 9.29 3.84
N GLY A 89 -2.26 9.48 5.06
CA GLY A 89 -1.47 8.48 5.79
C GLY A 89 -0.06 8.29 5.23
N ASP A 90 0.35 9.13 4.28
CA ASP A 90 1.66 9.12 3.63
C ASP A 90 2.17 10.55 3.36
N SER A 91 3.41 10.68 2.86
CA SER A 91 4.06 11.97 2.62
C SER A 91 3.44 12.79 1.46
N GLU A 92 2.46 12.26 0.72
CA GLU A 92 1.79 13.00 -0.36
C GLU A 92 0.62 13.87 0.15
N GLY A 93 0.20 13.69 1.41
CA GLY A 93 -0.89 14.45 2.05
C GLY A 93 -0.44 15.75 2.70
N ASN A 94 -1.41 16.47 3.28
CA ASN A 94 -1.12 17.61 4.16
C ASN A 94 -0.61 17.07 5.49
N ILE A 95 0.60 17.46 5.87
CA ILE A 95 1.27 17.04 7.10
C ILE A 95 1.00 18.07 8.19
N VAL A 96 0.64 17.57 9.38
CA VAL A 96 0.38 18.36 10.57
C VAL A 96 1.19 17.78 11.73
N ASP A 97 1.89 18.65 12.46
CA ASP A 97 2.55 18.26 13.69
C ASP A 97 1.48 17.94 14.74
N CYS A 98 1.50 16.71 15.24
CA CYS A 98 0.55 16.26 16.25
C CYS A 98 1.12 15.08 17.04
N GLY A 99 1.24 15.28 18.33
CA GLY A 99 1.80 14.30 19.24
C GLY A 99 3.27 14.52 19.57
N SER A 100 3.62 14.14 20.78
CA SER A 100 5.00 14.21 21.27
C SER A 100 5.74 12.92 20.94
N THR A 101 7.01 13.04 20.61
CA THR A 101 7.92 11.89 20.42
C THR A 101 8.87 11.72 21.61
N SER A 102 8.80 12.59 22.62
CA SER A 102 9.77 12.63 23.73
C SER A 102 9.84 11.34 24.58
N ALA A 103 8.75 10.59 24.66
CA ALA A 103 8.68 9.31 25.37
C ALA A 103 9.01 8.11 24.48
N ILE A 104 9.14 8.32 23.15
CA ILE A 104 9.36 7.25 22.18
C ILE A 104 10.85 6.93 22.09
N ASN A 105 11.18 5.67 22.31
CA ASN A 105 12.54 5.15 22.15
C ASN A 105 12.50 3.75 21.55
N LYS A 106 13.67 3.20 21.20
CA LYS A 106 13.79 1.90 20.54
C LYS A 106 13.12 0.74 21.28
N ASN A 107 13.16 0.75 22.63
CA ASN A 107 12.55 -0.32 23.44
C ASN A 107 11.03 -0.19 23.45
N VAL A 108 10.51 1.00 23.69
CA VAL A 108 9.05 1.28 23.68
C VAL A 108 8.44 0.92 22.31
N ILE A 109 9.13 1.22 21.21
CA ILE A 109 8.68 0.81 19.88
C ILE A 109 8.63 -0.72 19.76
N LYS A 110 9.72 -1.42 20.11
CA LYS A 110 9.78 -2.90 20.01
C LYS A 110 8.66 -3.58 20.81
N ASP A 111 8.40 -3.11 22.03
CA ASP A 111 7.34 -3.65 22.88
C ASP A 111 5.95 -3.39 22.28
N SER A 112 5.75 -2.21 21.69
CA SER A 112 4.50 -1.83 21.03
C SER A 112 4.21 -2.69 19.78
N LEU A 113 5.23 -3.00 18.97
CA LEU A 113 5.06 -3.75 17.71
C LEU A 113 4.49 -5.15 17.92
N ILE A 114 4.72 -5.78 19.06
CA ILE A 114 4.22 -7.12 19.41
C ILE A 114 2.69 -7.15 19.38
N ASN A 115 2.03 -6.04 19.76
CA ASN A 115 0.57 -5.93 19.81
C ASN A 115 -0.11 -6.00 18.44
N PHE A 116 0.65 -5.83 17.35
CA PHE A 116 0.14 -5.83 15.98
C PHE A 116 0.37 -7.16 15.25
N ILE A 117 1.06 -8.12 15.87
CA ILE A 117 1.31 -9.45 15.27
C ILE A 117 0.07 -10.32 15.46
N GLY A 118 -0.34 -11.03 14.42
CA GLY A 118 -1.50 -11.91 14.42
C GLY A 118 -2.66 -11.37 13.59
N ASP A 119 -3.85 -11.79 13.94
CA ASP A 119 -5.08 -11.36 13.26
C ASP A 119 -5.52 -10.00 13.85
N ILE A 120 -5.61 -8.98 13.01
CA ILE A 120 -6.05 -7.64 13.38
C ILE A 120 -7.15 -7.15 12.46
N GLU A 121 -7.88 -6.13 12.88
CA GLU A 121 -8.85 -5.44 12.03
C GLU A 121 -8.34 -4.07 11.63
N GLN A 122 -8.46 -3.73 10.35
CA GLN A 122 -8.11 -2.41 9.83
C GLN A 122 -9.33 -1.75 9.17
N ILE A 123 -9.54 -0.47 9.44
CA ILE A 123 -10.44 0.37 8.64
C ILE A 123 -9.64 0.84 7.41
N PRO A 124 -10.04 0.43 6.19
CA PRO A 124 -9.31 0.82 4.98
C PRO A 124 -9.26 2.35 4.82
N PRO A 125 -8.13 2.93 4.37
CA PRO A 125 -8.05 4.37 4.18
C PRO A 125 -8.96 4.83 3.04
N MET A 126 -9.40 6.10 3.09
CA MET A 126 -10.17 6.71 2.01
C MET A 126 -9.39 6.75 0.69
N TYR A 127 -8.06 6.91 0.76
CA TYR A 127 -7.17 6.84 -0.40
C TYR A 127 -6.84 5.39 -0.76
N SER A 128 -7.88 4.62 -1.12
CA SER A 128 -7.76 3.23 -1.54
C SER A 128 -8.53 2.93 -2.84
N ALA A 129 -8.20 1.80 -3.48
CA ALA A 129 -8.89 1.33 -4.69
C ALA A 129 -10.21 0.59 -4.39
N LEU A 130 -10.57 0.41 -3.13
CA LEU A 130 -11.85 -0.17 -2.75
C LEU A 130 -13.00 0.65 -3.32
N LYS A 131 -14.08 -0.03 -3.70
CA LYS A 131 -15.24 0.64 -4.31
C LYS A 131 -16.43 0.66 -3.35
N ARG A 132 -17.11 1.80 -3.31
CA ARG A 132 -18.46 1.95 -2.73
C ARG A 132 -19.42 2.34 -3.86
N ASN A 133 -20.47 1.57 -4.05
CA ASN A 133 -21.44 1.78 -5.14
C ASN A 133 -20.77 1.96 -6.52
N GLY A 134 -19.75 1.11 -6.83
CA GLY A 134 -19.02 1.15 -8.09
C GLY A 134 -17.94 2.23 -8.20
N THR A 135 -17.89 3.20 -7.27
CA THR A 135 -16.92 4.30 -7.29
C THR A 135 -15.75 4.00 -6.34
N PRO A 136 -14.47 4.06 -6.80
CA PRO A 136 -13.32 3.91 -5.94
C PRO A 136 -13.25 4.96 -4.84
N LEU A 137 -12.87 4.58 -3.62
CA LEU A 137 -12.82 5.47 -2.45
C LEU A 137 -11.89 6.66 -2.68
N TYR A 138 -10.73 6.46 -3.31
CA TYR A 138 -9.81 7.58 -3.59
C TYR A 138 -10.42 8.67 -4.47
N LYS A 139 -11.40 8.33 -5.34
CA LYS A 139 -12.12 9.33 -6.15
C LYS A 139 -13.11 10.15 -5.32
N LEU A 140 -13.69 9.55 -4.29
CA LEU A 140 -14.54 10.24 -3.32
C LEU A 140 -13.69 11.15 -2.42
N ALA A 141 -12.58 10.62 -1.90
CA ALA A 141 -11.63 11.39 -1.09
C ALA A 141 -11.14 12.67 -1.79
N ARG A 142 -10.77 12.57 -3.07
CA ARG A 142 -10.36 13.75 -3.88
C ARG A 142 -11.46 14.79 -4.09
N LYS A 143 -12.72 14.44 -3.85
CA LYS A 143 -13.87 15.36 -3.88
C LYS A 143 -14.23 15.87 -2.49
N GLY A 144 -13.45 15.53 -1.44
CA GLY A 144 -13.74 15.88 -0.06
C GLY A 144 -14.91 15.07 0.53
N ILE A 145 -15.32 13.98 -0.12
CA ILE A 145 -16.41 13.12 0.35
C ILE A 145 -15.81 11.99 1.16
N GLU A 146 -16.13 11.97 2.45
CA GLU A 146 -15.83 10.86 3.34
C GLU A 146 -17.02 9.90 3.45
N VAL A 147 -16.75 8.60 3.56
CA VAL A 147 -17.78 7.57 3.69
C VAL A 147 -17.37 6.56 4.76
N ASP A 148 -18.36 5.99 5.44
CA ASP A 148 -18.13 4.92 6.40
C ASP A 148 -17.56 3.69 5.71
N ARG A 149 -16.56 3.11 6.35
CA ARG A 149 -15.84 1.93 5.90
C ARG A 149 -15.86 0.89 7.02
N ALA A 150 -16.32 -0.30 6.69
CA ALA A 150 -16.27 -1.43 7.63
C ALA A 150 -14.80 -1.84 7.85
N ALA A 151 -14.47 -2.17 9.09
CA ALA A 151 -13.21 -2.82 9.42
C ALA A 151 -13.09 -4.15 8.67
N ARG A 152 -11.88 -4.55 8.33
CA ARG A 152 -11.58 -5.78 7.59
C ARG A 152 -10.48 -6.55 8.30
N PRO A 153 -10.64 -7.86 8.43
CA PRO A 153 -9.60 -8.69 9.00
C PRO A 153 -8.40 -8.75 8.05
N VAL A 154 -7.23 -8.58 8.62
CA VAL A 154 -5.93 -8.81 7.97
C VAL A 154 -5.01 -9.53 8.96
N LYS A 155 -3.97 -10.16 8.45
CA LYS A 155 -3.01 -10.87 9.28
C LYS A 155 -1.63 -10.28 9.11
N ILE A 156 -1.00 -9.97 10.22
CA ILE A 156 0.41 -9.60 10.30
C ILE A 156 1.18 -10.82 10.78
N TYR A 157 2.02 -11.37 9.92
CA TYR A 157 2.81 -12.56 10.25
C TYR A 157 4.03 -12.22 11.09
N ASP A 158 4.65 -11.07 10.79
CA ASP A 158 5.82 -10.58 11.51
C ASP A 158 5.96 -9.06 11.35
N ILE A 159 6.47 -8.42 12.40
CA ILE A 159 6.98 -7.04 12.36
C ILE A 159 8.35 -7.02 13.02
N SER A 160 9.38 -6.81 12.23
CA SER A 160 10.75 -6.69 12.72
C SER A 160 11.16 -5.22 12.82
N PHE A 161 11.56 -4.80 14.04
CA PHE A 161 12.14 -3.48 14.23
C PHE A 161 13.55 -3.42 13.62
N ILE A 162 13.84 -2.37 12.86
CA ILE A 162 15.14 -2.17 12.22
C ILE A 162 15.88 -1.02 12.87
N ASP A 163 15.29 0.18 12.91
CA ASP A 163 15.92 1.36 13.50
C ASP A 163 14.90 2.43 13.93
N TYR A 164 15.37 3.34 14.79
CA TYR A 164 14.67 4.58 15.14
C TYR A 164 15.69 5.70 15.35
N ALA A 165 15.66 6.70 14.48
CA ALA A 165 16.50 7.88 14.53
C ALA A 165 15.75 9.07 13.90
N ASP A 166 15.96 10.28 14.42
CA ASP A 166 15.37 11.52 13.91
C ASP A 166 13.82 11.46 13.78
N ASP A 167 13.17 10.81 14.75
CA ASP A 167 11.74 10.50 14.75
C ASP A 167 11.29 9.66 13.54
N ILE A 168 12.18 8.97 12.89
CA ILE A 168 11.87 8.01 11.82
C ILE A 168 12.01 6.60 12.37
N MET A 169 10.87 5.89 12.45
CA MET A 169 10.82 4.47 12.73
C MET A 169 10.99 3.69 11.42
N THR A 170 11.87 2.71 11.43
CA THR A 170 12.08 1.79 10.31
C THR A 170 11.76 0.37 10.74
N ILE A 171 10.87 -0.29 10.02
CA ILE A 171 10.41 -1.65 10.30
C ILE A 171 10.31 -2.49 9.02
N SER A 172 10.39 -3.80 9.15
CA SER A 172 9.98 -4.76 8.12
C SER A 172 8.67 -5.41 8.55
N VAL A 173 7.71 -5.50 7.63
CA VAL A 173 6.37 -6.07 7.89
C VAL A 173 6.09 -7.19 6.91
N SER A 174 5.78 -8.39 7.41
CA SER A 174 5.24 -9.51 6.63
C SER A 174 3.75 -9.66 6.92
N CYS A 175 2.89 -9.61 5.90
CA CYS A 175 1.45 -9.54 6.10
C CYS A 175 0.64 -10.18 4.96
N SER A 176 -0.61 -10.48 5.26
CA SER A 176 -1.58 -10.98 4.29
C SER A 176 -1.94 -9.93 3.23
N LYS A 177 -2.54 -10.40 2.13
CA LYS A 177 -3.15 -9.50 1.15
C LYS A 177 -4.15 -8.54 1.81
N GLY A 178 -4.28 -7.35 1.24
CA GLY A 178 -5.27 -6.35 1.67
C GLY A 178 -4.87 -5.53 2.88
N THR A 179 -3.70 -5.79 3.48
CA THR A 179 -3.14 -4.97 4.55
C THR A 179 -2.73 -3.60 4.02
N TYR A 180 -3.18 -2.56 4.71
CA TYR A 180 -2.80 -1.17 4.44
C TYR A 180 -1.68 -0.76 5.39
N ILE A 181 -0.47 -0.62 4.86
CA ILE A 181 0.71 -0.25 5.64
C ILE A 181 0.55 1.16 6.23
N ARG A 182 -0.10 2.07 5.52
CA ARG A 182 -0.41 3.41 6.04
C ARG A 182 -1.26 3.35 7.30
N THR A 183 -2.36 2.59 7.28
CA THR A 183 -3.21 2.39 8.46
C THR A 183 -2.44 1.72 9.60
N LEU A 184 -1.61 0.69 9.31
CA LEU A 184 -0.79 0.04 10.33
C LEU A 184 0.17 1.04 11.00
N VAL A 185 0.79 1.92 10.23
CA VAL A 185 1.70 2.96 10.78
C VAL A 185 0.95 3.98 11.62
N GLU A 186 -0.23 4.42 11.19
CA GLU A 186 -1.09 5.31 11.97
C GLU A 186 -1.49 4.65 13.30
N ASP A 187 -1.93 3.39 13.28
CA ASP A 187 -2.32 2.63 14.47
C ASP A 187 -1.14 2.43 15.44
N ILE A 188 0.06 2.15 14.93
CA ILE A 188 1.30 2.10 15.74
C ILE A 188 1.57 3.47 16.38
N GLY A 189 1.44 4.56 15.63
CA GLY A 189 1.60 5.92 16.16
C GLY A 189 0.66 6.19 17.33
N VAL A 190 -0.62 5.86 17.18
CA VAL A 190 -1.64 6.00 18.23
C VAL A 190 -1.32 5.12 19.44
N ASN A 191 -0.91 3.87 19.24
CA ASN A 191 -0.54 2.95 20.33
C ASN A 191 0.68 3.47 21.14
N LEU A 192 1.57 4.21 20.47
CA LEU A 192 2.72 4.88 21.10
C LEU A 192 2.37 6.23 21.76
N GLY A 193 1.08 6.61 21.79
CA GLY A 193 0.62 7.89 22.34
C GLY A 193 1.01 9.11 21.48
N SER A 194 1.22 8.90 20.19
CA SER A 194 1.63 9.91 19.21
C SER A 194 0.86 9.74 17.90
N SER A 195 1.41 10.25 16.82
CA SER A 195 0.92 10.05 15.46
C SER A 195 2.08 9.58 14.58
N ALA A 196 1.75 8.97 13.45
CA ALA A 196 2.75 8.59 12.47
C ALA A 196 2.15 8.52 11.04
N TYR A 197 3.01 8.69 10.04
CA TYR A 197 2.67 8.46 8.63
C TYR A 197 3.87 7.84 7.88
N VAL A 198 3.61 7.24 6.71
CA VAL A 198 4.62 6.61 5.85
C VAL A 198 5.34 7.60 4.96
#